data_0c54936b0b6627db501bcc525caaab11
#
_entry.id   0c54936b0b6627db501bcc525caaab11
#
_cell.length_a   1.000
_cell.length_b   1.000
_cell.length_c   1.000
_cell.angle_alpha   90.00
_cell.angle_beta   90.00
_cell.angle_gamma   90.00
#
_symmetry.space_group_name_H-M   'P 1'
#
loop_
_entity.id
_entity.type
_entity.pdbx_description
1 polymer ?
#
loop_
_entity_poly.entity_id
_entity_poly.type
_entity_poly.pdbx_seq_one_letter_code
_entity_poly.pdbx_strand_id
1 'polypeptide(L)'
;MRVSVIGGGQVTDEQAARAEAVGRELAARGHTVVCGGRGGTMAAVCRGAKAEGGTTIGILPSERREQANDYVDVPIATGLSHARNALVPLNGDAVIALAGGVGTLSELGFAGIYDRPVVGLATHDVAAAGIDLEPVDTPEAAVDAVEAALEA
;
A
#
# COMPACT_ATOMS: atom_id res chain seq x y z
N MET A 1 10.16 6.01 -7.62
CA MET A 1 9.99 6.09 -6.15
C MET A 1 9.37 4.80 -5.62
N ARG A 2 9.34 4.61 -4.31
CA ARG A 2 8.60 3.53 -3.65
C ARG A 2 7.28 4.09 -3.13
N VAL A 3 6.18 3.42 -3.44
CA VAL A 3 4.86 3.79 -2.94
C VAL A 3 4.31 2.63 -2.10
N SER A 4 4.03 2.90 -0.83
CA SER A 4 3.40 1.91 0.04
C SER A 4 1.91 1.89 -0.22
N VAL A 5 1.36 0.70 -0.45
CA VAL A 5 -0.09 0.50 -0.63
C VAL A 5 -0.60 -0.31 0.55
N ILE A 6 -1.56 0.24 1.26
CA ILE A 6 -2.17 -0.36 2.45
C ILE A 6 -3.66 -0.59 2.24
N GLY A 7 -4.19 -1.63 2.86
CA GLY A 7 -5.59 -2.02 2.73
C GLY A 7 -5.86 -3.37 3.39
N GLY A 8 -7.11 -3.82 3.35
CA GLY A 8 -7.55 -5.01 4.05
C GLY A 8 -6.96 -6.32 3.52
N GLY A 9 -6.76 -7.27 4.43
CA GLY A 9 -6.35 -8.64 4.11
C GLY A 9 -7.47 -9.50 3.51
N GLN A 10 -8.71 -9.04 3.60
CA GLN A 10 -9.89 -9.63 2.97
C GLN A 10 -10.64 -8.53 2.23
N VAL A 11 -10.94 -8.75 0.96
CA VAL A 11 -11.54 -7.74 0.09
C VAL A 11 -12.65 -8.32 -0.76
N THR A 12 -13.58 -7.46 -1.16
CA THR A 12 -14.57 -7.79 -2.20
C THR A 12 -13.90 -7.81 -3.57
N ASP A 13 -14.59 -8.38 -4.57
CA ASP A 13 -14.10 -8.37 -5.95
C ASP A 13 -13.88 -6.95 -6.48
N GLU A 14 -14.75 -6.01 -6.13
CA GLU A 14 -14.62 -4.60 -6.50
C GLU A 14 -13.40 -3.95 -5.84
N GLN A 15 -13.17 -4.22 -4.55
CA GLN A 15 -12.00 -3.73 -3.84
C GLN A 15 -10.69 -4.31 -4.40
N ALA A 16 -10.69 -5.60 -4.73
CA ALA A 16 -9.55 -6.25 -5.37
C ALA A 16 -9.25 -5.66 -6.75
N ALA A 17 -10.28 -5.42 -7.56
CA ALA A 17 -10.11 -4.78 -8.87
C ALA A 17 -9.53 -3.37 -8.76
N ARG A 18 -9.96 -2.61 -7.77
CA ARG A 18 -9.42 -1.26 -7.49
C ARG A 18 -7.95 -1.31 -7.08
N ALA A 19 -7.59 -2.23 -6.20
CA ALA A 19 -6.20 -2.42 -5.77
C ALA A 19 -5.30 -2.86 -6.93
N GLU A 20 -5.79 -3.77 -7.77
CA GLU A 20 -5.06 -4.20 -8.97
C GLU A 20 -4.83 -3.02 -9.93
N ALA A 21 -5.84 -2.18 -10.14
CA ALA A 21 -5.70 -0.99 -10.98
C ALA A 21 -4.67 0.01 -10.42
N VAL A 22 -4.61 0.20 -9.10
CA VAL A 22 -3.55 1.00 -8.45
C VAL A 22 -2.17 0.42 -8.74
N GLY A 23 -2.01 -0.89 -8.59
CA GLY A 23 -0.74 -1.57 -8.88
C GLY A 23 -0.29 -1.41 -10.33
N ARG A 24 -1.21 -1.58 -11.28
CA ARG A 24 -0.95 -1.37 -12.70
C ARG A 24 -0.47 0.05 -12.98
N GLU A 25 -1.17 1.04 -12.44
CA GLU A 25 -0.85 2.44 -12.66
C GLU A 25 0.51 2.82 -12.07
N LEU A 26 0.81 2.37 -10.86
CA LEU A 26 2.12 2.58 -10.23
C LEU A 26 3.25 2.00 -11.07
N ALA A 27 3.11 0.75 -11.50
CA ALA A 27 4.13 0.06 -12.28
C ALA A 27 4.30 0.67 -13.68
N ALA A 28 3.20 1.05 -14.34
CA ALA A 28 3.24 1.69 -15.66
C ALA A 28 4.02 3.01 -15.64
N ARG A 29 4.05 3.69 -14.48
CA ARG A 29 4.83 4.92 -14.29
C ARG A 29 6.22 4.68 -13.67
N GLY A 30 6.65 3.43 -13.54
CA GLY A 30 8.00 3.08 -13.08
C GLY A 30 8.18 3.10 -11.56
N HIS A 31 7.08 3.09 -10.78
CA HIS A 31 7.16 3.07 -9.32
C HIS A 31 7.21 1.65 -8.77
N THR A 32 7.92 1.48 -7.67
CA THR A 32 7.97 0.21 -6.93
C THR A 32 6.87 0.18 -5.88
N VAL A 33 6.13 -0.93 -5.81
CA VAL A 33 5.08 -1.15 -4.82
C VAL A 33 5.69 -1.76 -3.55
N VAL A 34 5.36 -1.18 -2.40
CA VAL A 34 5.65 -1.74 -1.07
C VAL A 34 4.33 -2.08 -0.39
N CYS A 35 4.20 -3.26 0.16
CA CYS A 35 2.99 -3.68 0.87
C CYS A 35 3.32 -4.69 1.98
N GLY A 36 2.31 -5.17 2.66
CA GLY A 36 2.47 -6.17 3.73
C GLY A 36 2.70 -7.62 3.24
N GLY A 37 2.67 -7.86 1.94
CA GLY A 37 3.09 -9.10 1.32
C GLY A 37 2.15 -10.30 1.42
N ARG A 38 0.93 -10.14 1.99
CA ARG A 38 -0.02 -11.24 2.20
C ARG A 38 -1.18 -11.18 1.21
N GLY A 39 -2.39 -11.47 1.65
CA GLY A 39 -3.58 -11.58 0.80
C GLY A 39 -4.37 -10.27 0.64
N GLY A 40 -5.56 -10.39 0.04
CA GLY A 40 -6.46 -9.26 -0.13
C GLY A 40 -5.88 -8.14 -0.98
N THR A 41 -5.90 -6.92 -0.46
CA THR A 41 -5.32 -5.74 -1.13
C THR A 41 -3.87 -5.96 -1.52
N MET A 42 -3.08 -6.58 -0.64
CA MET A 42 -1.64 -6.81 -0.87
C MET A 42 -1.38 -7.69 -2.09
N ALA A 43 -2.11 -8.80 -2.22
CA ALA A 43 -1.99 -9.67 -3.38
C ALA A 43 -2.51 -8.99 -4.66
N ALA A 44 -3.62 -8.27 -4.58
CA ALA A 44 -4.21 -7.60 -5.73
C ALA A 44 -3.32 -6.49 -6.29
N VAL A 45 -2.76 -5.64 -5.43
CA VAL A 45 -1.85 -4.56 -5.88
C VAL A 45 -0.57 -5.13 -6.49
N CYS A 46 -0.01 -6.19 -5.90
CA CYS A 46 1.18 -6.85 -6.46
C CYS A 46 0.87 -7.49 -7.82
N ARG A 47 -0.27 -8.17 -7.95
CA ARG A 47 -0.70 -8.74 -9.23
C ARG A 47 -0.80 -7.67 -10.31
N GLY A 48 -1.40 -6.53 -10.01
CA GLY A 48 -1.50 -5.41 -10.94
C GLY A 48 -0.13 -4.87 -11.34
N ALA A 49 0.76 -4.68 -10.39
CA ALA A 49 2.13 -4.21 -10.65
C ALA A 49 2.89 -5.19 -11.54
N LYS A 50 2.79 -6.50 -11.29
CA LYS A 50 3.46 -7.51 -12.10
C LYS A 50 2.93 -7.58 -13.53
N ALA A 51 1.65 -7.30 -13.74
CA ALA A 51 1.06 -7.25 -15.08
C ALA A 51 1.70 -6.17 -15.97
N GLU A 52 2.24 -5.11 -15.38
CA GLU A 52 2.95 -4.02 -16.07
C GLU A 52 4.48 -4.10 -15.91
N GLY A 53 5.01 -5.23 -15.48
CA GLY A 53 6.45 -5.43 -15.33
C GLY A 53 7.10 -4.67 -14.18
N GLY A 54 6.33 -4.24 -13.20
CA GLY A 54 6.83 -3.51 -12.04
C GLY A 54 7.52 -4.39 -11.00
N THR A 55 8.10 -3.76 -9.99
CA THR A 55 8.76 -4.42 -8.86
C THR A 55 7.88 -4.33 -7.62
N THR A 56 7.77 -5.43 -6.88
CA THR A 56 6.96 -5.52 -5.66
C THR A 56 7.80 -5.97 -4.47
N ILE A 57 7.65 -5.27 -3.35
CA ILE A 57 8.31 -5.58 -2.07
C ILE A 57 7.21 -5.90 -1.06
N GLY A 58 7.30 -7.07 -0.44
CA GLY A 58 6.38 -7.50 0.60
C GLY A 58 7.09 -7.57 1.95
N ILE A 59 6.65 -6.75 2.91
CA ILE A 59 7.18 -6.74 4.27
C ILE A 59 6.27 -7.62 5.13
N LEU A 60 6.73 -8.84 5.39
CA LEU A 60 5.93 -9.90 6.00
C LEU A 60 5.92 -9.83 7.52
N PRO A 61 4.80 -10.20 8.17
CA PRO A 61 4.73 -10.29 9.62
C PRO A 61 5.46 -11.51 10.19
N SER A 62 5.67 -12.53 9.36
CA SER A 62 6.22 -13.83 9.74
C SER A 62 7.73 -13.91 9.63
N GLU A 63 8.29 -15.01 10.10
CA GLU A 63 9.72 -15.35 9.97
C GLU A 63 10.03 -16.05 8.63
N ARG A 64 9.02 -16.30 7.79
CA ARG A 64 9.12 -17.14 6.60
C ARG A 64 8.80 -16.34 5.33
N ARG A 65 9.82 -16.12 4.50
CA ARG A 65 9.68 -15.39 3.23
C ARG A 65 8.74 -16.08 2.24
N GLU A 66 8.67 -17.40 2.26
CA GLU A 66 7.79 -18.20 1.40
C GLU A 66 6.30 -18.03 1.70
N GLN A 67 5.95 -17.35 2.77
CA GLN A 67 4.57 -16.97 3.06
C GLN A 67 4.09 -15.70 2.32
N ALA A 68 4.97 -15.06 1.57
CA ALA A 68 4.58 -13.97 0.67
C ALA A 68 3.62 -14.48 -0.40
N ASN A 69 2.71 -13.60 -0.87
CA ASN A 69 1.88 -13.95 -2.00
C ASN A 69 2.73 -14.14 -3.27
N ASP A 70 2.16 -14.81 -4.28
CA ASP A 70 2.90 -15.23 -5.48
C ASP A 70 3.41 -14.08 -6.36
N TYR A 71 2.96 -12.85 -6.11
CA TYR A 71 3.30 -11.67 -6.90
C TYR A 71 4.34 -10.77 -6.24
N VAL A 72 4.87 -11.16 -5.08
CA VAL A 72 5.95 -10.43 -4.40
C VAL A 72 7.30 -10.83 -4.97
N ASP A 73 8.05 -9.85 -5.50
CA ASP A 73 9.40 -10.08 -6.00
C ASP A 73 10.43 -10.18 -4.87
N VAL A 74 10.32 -9.27 -3.89
CA VAL A 74 11.27 -9.15 -2.78
C VAL A 74 10.53 -9.35 -1.46
N PRO A 75 10.46 -10.57 -0.94
CA PRO A 75 9.88 -10.83 0.36
C PRO A 75 10.88 -10.51 1.49
N ILE A 76 10.42 -9.76 2.49
CA ILE A 76 11.20 -9.43 3.68
C ILE A 76 10.50 -10.02 4.90
N ALA A 77 11.09 -11.04 5.50
CA ALA A 77 10.59 -11.62 6.74
C ALA A 77 11.02 -10.75 7.92
N THR A 78 10.07 -10.36 8.77
CA THR A 78 10.37 -9.52 9.94
C THR A 78 10.25 -10.28 11.26
N GLY A 79 9.38 -11.27 11.34
CA GLY A 79 9.06 -11.96 12.59
C GLY A 79 8.37 -11.06 13.63
N LEU A 80 7.88 -9.88 13.24
CA LEU A 80 7.32 -8.87 14.15
C LEU A 80 5.82 -8.99 14.34
N SER A 81 5.14 -9.95 13.68
CA SER A 81 3.68 -10.07 13.72
C SER A 81 3.03 -8.74 13.32
N HIS A 82 2.04 -8.26 14.04
CA HIS A 82 1.35 -7.00 13.72
C HIS A 82 2.23 -5.75 13.83
N ALA A 83 3.32 -5.79 14.58
CA ALA A 83 4.26 -4.67 14.66
C ALA A 83 4.96 -4.37 13.31
N ARG A 84 4.94 -5.32 12.36
CA ARG A 84 5.38 -5.11 10.97
C ARG A 84 4.63 -3.97 10.29
N ASN A 85 3.43 -3.64 10.73
CA ASN A 85 2.61 -2.57 10.15
C ASN A 85 3.32 -1.20 10.21
N ALA A 86 4.20 -0.99 11.17
CA ALA A 86 5.02 0.22 11.21
C ALA A 86 5.99 0.33 10.04
N LEU A 87 6.49 -0.81 9.54
CA LEU A 87 7.53 -0.84 8.51
C LEU A 87 6.99 -0.62 7.09
N VAL A 88 5.72 -0.87 6.84
CA VAL A 88 5.13 -0.71 5.51
C VAL A 88 5.12 0.77 5.10
N PRO A 89 4.49 1.70 5.83
CA PRO A 89 4.55 3.11 5.48
C PRO A 89 5.96 3.72 5.62
N LEU A 90 6.78 3.20 6.52
CA LEU A 90 8.15 3.68 6.69
C LEU A 90 8.99 3.50 5.42
N ASN A 91 8.78 2.42 4.70
CA ASN A 91 9.60 2.04 3.53
C ASN A 91 9.08 2.61 2.20
N GLY A 92 7.97 3.32 2.21
CA GLY A 92 7.49 4.08 1.06
C GLY A 92 7.85 5.55 1.17
N ASP A 93 7.97 6.21 0.03
CA ASP A 93 8.11 7.67 -0.04
C ASP A 93 6.75 8.35 0.17
N ALA A 94 5.67 7.68 -0.23
CA ALA A 94 4.29 8.07 -0.03
C ALA A 94 3.43 6.82 0.23
N VAL A 95 2.19 7.03 0.66
CA VAL A 95 1.23 5.96 0.98
C VAL A 95 -0.06 6.15 0.21
N ILE A 96 -0.53 5.11 -0.45
CA ILE A 96 -1.90 5.02 -0.97
C ILE A 96 -2.69 4.06 -0.07
N ALA A 97 -3.74 4.57 0.56
CA ALA A 97 -4.59 3.81 1.46
C ALA A 97 -5.90 3.43 0.77
N LEU A 98 -6.23 2.15 0.83
CA LEU A 98 -7.46 1.57 0.32
C LEU A 98 -8.35 1.11 1.49
N ALA A 99 -9.53 0.55 1.18
CA ALA A 99 -10.44 0.05 2.21
C ALA A 99 -9.77 -1.04 3.05
N GLY A 100 -9.94 -0.98 4.35
CA GLY A 100 -9.40 -1.96 5.28
C GLY A 100 -9.93 -1.80 6.70
N GLY A 101 -9.42 -2.61 7.60
CA GLY A 101 -9.83 -2.63 9.00
C GLY A 101 -8.83 -1.93 9.92
N VAL A 102 -8.68 -2.50 11.12
CA VAL A 102 -7.83 -1.92 12.19
C VAL A 102 -6.35 -1.93 11.81
N GLY A 103 -5.89 -2.96 11.09
CA GLY A 103 -4.51 -3.02 10.61
C GLY A 103 -4.18 -1.86 9.66
N THR A 104 -5.06 -1.60 8.70
CA THR A 104 -4.93 -0.45 7.79
C THR A 104 -4.97 0.87 8.56
N LEU A 105 -5.85 1.00 9.56
CA LEU A 105 -5.91 2.17 10.42
C LEU A 105 -4.59 2.38 11.17
N SER A 106 -3.97 1.31 11.68
CA SER A 106 -2.66 1.40 12.34
C SER A 106 -1.56 1.89 11.38
N GLU A 107 -1.57 1.41 10.14
CA GLU A 107 -0.62 1.84 9.11
C GLU A 107 -0.82 3.31 8.73
N LEU A 108 -2.06 3.79 8.68
CA LEU A 108 -2.37 5.21 8.51
C LEU A 108 -1.79 6.05 9.64
N GLY A 109 -1.92 5.57 10.89
CA GLY A 109 -1.33 6.22 12.05
C GLY A 109 0.19 6.33 11.95
N PHE A 110 0.86 5.26 11.55
CA PHE A 110 2.31 5.28 11.33
C PHE A 110 2.72 6.19 10.17
N ALA A 111 1.95 6.22 9.08
CA ALA A 111 2.20 7.15 7.98
C ALA A 111 2.18 8.60 8.48
N GLY A 112 1.23 8.95 9.34
CA GLY A 112 1.17 10.27 9.98
C GLY A 112 2.37 10.55 10.89
N ILE A 113 2.80 9.57 11.69
CA ILE A 113 3.97 9.68 12.57
C ILE A 113 5.25 9.95 11.75
N TYR A 114 5.38 9.31 10.60
CA TYR A 114 6.56 9.42 9.74
C TYR A 114 6.49 10.59 8.74
N ASP A 115 5.46 11.41 8.81
CA ASP A 115 5.21 12.52 7.88
C ASP A 115 5.23 12.08 6.40
N ARG A 116 4.69 10.89 6.11
CA ARG A 116 4.54 10.43 4.74
C ARG A 116 3.30 11.08 4.11
N PRO A 117 3.37 11.57 2.87
CA PRO A 117 2.18 11.95 2.13
C PRO A 117 1.23 10.75 2.03
N VAL A 118 -0.05 10.98 2.34
CA VAL A 118 -1.08 9.93 2.32
C VAL A 118 -2.20 10.34 1.36
N VAL A 119 -2.50 9.44 0.44
CA VAL A 119 -3.63 9.56 -0.49
C VAL A 119 -4.61 8.44 -0.18
N GLY A 120 -5.89 8.76 -0.07
CA GLY A 120 -6.95 7.81 0.26
C GLY A 120 -7.91 7.57 -0.90
N LEU A 121 -8.07 6.30 -1.27
CA LEU A 121 -9.04 5.85 -2.27
C LEU A 121 -10.06 4.93 -1.58
N ALA A 122 -11.19 5.49 -1.16
CA ALA A 122 -12.25 4.80 -0.42
C ALA A 122 -11.74 4.13 0.88
N THR A 123 -11.02 4.87 1.72
CA THR A 123 -10.45 4.39 2.98
C THR A 123 -11.07 5.10 4.19
N HIS A 124 -10.46 4.92 5.36
CA HIS A 124 -10.89 5.55 6.61
C HIS A 124 -10.82 7.09 6.55
N ASP A 125 -11.74 7.76 7.25
CA ASP A 125 -11.61 9.17 7.55
C ASP A 125 -10.72 9.33 8.80
N VAL A 126 -9.56 9.92 8.64
CA VAL A 126 -8.56 10.08 9.70
C VAL A 126 -8.25 11.55 10.04
N ALA A 127 -9.06 12.47 9.54
CA ALA A 127 -8.86 13.91 9.76
C ALA A 127 -8.87 14.27 11.25
N ALA A 128 -9.74 13.64 12.05
CA ALA A 128 -9.83 13.87 13.47
C ALA A 128 -8.57 13.46 14.25
N ALA A 129 -7.77 12.55 13.70
CA ALA A 129 -6.49 12.16 14.28
C ALA A 129 -5.33 13.09 13.87
N GLY A 130 -5.59 14.09 13.05
CA GLY A 130 -4.57 15.01 12.55
C GLY A 130 -3.71 14.45 11.41
N ILE A 131 -4.17 13.41 10.75
CA ILE A 131 -3.50 12.85 9.57
C ILE A 131 -4.04 13.56 8.34
N ASP A 132 -3.14 14.21 7.61
CA ASP A 132 -3.47 14.89 6.35
C ASP A 132 -3.53 13.86 5.23
N LEU A 133 -4.74 13.41 4.91
CA LEU A 133 -5.02 12.45 3.86
C LEU A 133 -5.75 13.16 2.71
N GLU A 134 -5.19 13.08 1.52
CA GLU A 134 -5.84 13.60 0.31
C GLU A 134 -6.80 12.54 -0.25
N PRO A 135 -8.12 12.78 -0.23
CA PRO A 135 -9.08 11.84 -0.81
C PRO A 135 -9.11 11.96 -2.33
N VAL A 136 -9.17 10.82 -3.01
CA VAL A 136 -9.29 10.72 -4.47
C VAL A 136 -10.30 9.65 -4.85
N ASP A 137 -10.76 9.67 -6.11
CA ASP A 137 -11.84 8.80 -6.57
C ASP A 137 -11.40 7.71 -7.54
N THR A 138 -10.20 7.81 -8.12
CA THR A 138 -9.69 6.85 -9.12
C THR A 138 -8.26 6.42 -8.84
N PRO A 139 -7.85 5.24 -9.32
CA PRO A 139 -6.46 4.79 -9.24
C PRO A 139 -5.48 5.77 -9.90
N GLU A 140 -5.83 6.34 -11.05
CA GLU A 140 -5.00 7.31 -11.76
C GLU A 140 -4.80 8.57 -10.90
N ALA A 141 -5.89 9.11 -10.34
CA ALA A 141 -5.83 10.27 -9.44
C ALA A 141 -5.00 9.99 -8.19
N ALA A 142 -5.01 8.75 -7.69
CA ALA A 142 -4.18 8.38 -6.54
C ALA A 142 -2.69 8.48 -6.87
N VAL A 143 -2.29 8.00 -8.03
CA VAL A 143 -0.88 8.08 -8.45
C VAL A 143 -0.49 9.51 -8.79
N ASP A 144 -1.35 10.27 -9.48
CA ASP A 144 -1.14 11.71 -9.72
C ASP A 144 -0.88 12.46 -8.41
N ALA A 145 -1.69 12.19 -7.38
CA ALA A 145 -1.58 12.87 -6.09
C ALA A 145 -0.27 12.54 -5.34
N VAL A 146 0.16 11.27 -5.34
CA VAL A 146 1.44 10.92 -4.69
C VAL A 146 2.63 11.50 -5.45
N GLU A 147 2.60 11.53 -6.77
CA GLU A 147 3.64 12.16 -7.57
C GLU A 147 3.73 13.67 -7.28
N ALA A 148 2.58 14.36 -7.27
CA ALA A 148 2.51 15.79 -6.95
C ALA A 148 3.03 16.10 -5.53
N ALA A 149 2.69 15.27 -4.54
CA ALA A 149 3.13 15.46 -3.16
C ALA A 149 4.64 15.32 -2.99
N LEU A 150 5.28 14.48 -3.81
CA LEU A 150 6.72 14.22 -3.72
C LEU A 150 7.56 15.20 -4.57
N GLU A 151 6.93 15.91 -5.48
CA GLU A 151 7.57 16.99 -6.26
C GLU A 151 7.50 18.35 -5.56
N ALA A 152 6.69 18.45 -4.52
CA ALA A 152 6.44 19.70 -3.80
C ALA A 152 7.61 20.12 -2.89
#